data_df02efe495f43c791cae05658829d0b2
#
_entry.id   df02efe495f43c791cae05658829d0b2
#
_cell.length_a   1.000
_cell.length_b   1.000
_cell.length_c   1.000
_cell.angle_alpha   90.00
_cell.angle_beta   90.00
_cell.angle_gamma   90.00
#
_symmetry.space_group_name_H-M   'P 1'
#
loop_
_entity.id
_entity.type
_entity.pdbx_description
1 polymer ?
#
loop_
_entity_poly.entity_id
_entity_poly.type
_entity_poly.pdbx_seq_one_letter_code
_entity_poly.pdbx_strand_id
1 'polypeptide(L)'
;MSSLGVRGIRVNLVYLSGATMEMIEPLAHRINELGWHLQLSMPADVTVQLKDVLPKLPAPIVFDHIARIPPDPGISHPAFAVVRGLLDRGRTWVKLSGAYLLSKVGAPTYADTGAVARAFAQAAPERMLWASNWPHPTEKTEKPNDATLFDLLAEWVPEESARRKILVQNPEEVYGFSKTS
;
A
#
# COMPACT_ATOMS: atom_id res chain seq x y z
N MET A 1 -5.10 -0.55 -23.72
CA MET A 1 -5.42 -0.43 -22.26
C MET A 1 -4.80 0.82 -21.65
N SER A 2 -3.51 1.13 -21.87
CA SER A 2 -2.90 2.36 -21.32
C SER A 2 -3.61 3.64 -21.78
N SER A 3 -4.09 3.70 -23.01
CA SER A 3 -4.94 4.81 -23.55
C SER A 3 -6.29 4.96 -22.84
N LEU A 4 -6.74 3.91 -22.15
CA LEU A 4 -7.97 3.88 -21.35
C LEU A 4 -7.72 4.15 -19.86
N GLY A 5 -6.52 4.61 -19.51
CA GLY A 5 -6.16 4.96 -18.14
C GLY A 5 -5.66 3.81 -17.26
N VAL A 6 -5.47 2.60 -17.79
CA VAL A 6 -4.87 1.50 -17.01
C VAL A 6 -3.41 1.81 -16.72
N ARG A 7 -2.99 1.68 -15.46
CA ARG A 7 -1.63 1.99 -14.98
C ARG A 7 -0.98 0.83 -14.22
N GLY A 8 -1.68 -0.24 -13.95
CA GLY A 8 -1.14 -1.38 -13.21
C GLY A 8 -2.08 -2.58 -13.19
N ILE A 9 -1.58 -3.66 -12.63
CA ILE A 9 -2.36 -4.85 -12.29
C ILE A 9 -2.26 -5.11 -10.79
N ARG A 10 -3.25 -5.81 -10.24
CA ARG A 10 -3.29 -6.20 -8.84
C ARG A 10 -3.19 -7.72 -8.69
N VAL A 11 -2.23 -8.18 -7.88
CA VAL A 11 -2.13 -9.56 -7.41
C VAL A 11 -2.61 -9.62 -5.96
N ASN A 12 -3.65 -10.41 -5.71
CA ASN A 12 -4.24 -10.56 -4.38
C ASN A 12 -4.02 -11.98 -3.87
N LEU A 13 -3.17 -12.13 -2.85
CA LEU A 13 -2.84 -13.40 -2.22
C LEU A 13 -3.51 -13.59 -0.84
N VAL A 14 -4.43 -12.68 -0.48
CA VAL A 14 -5.18 -12.75 0.79
C VAL A 14 -6.40 -13.64 0.67
N TYR A 15 -7.05 -13.60 -0.49
CA TYR A 15 -8.27 -14.35 -0.77
C TYR A 15 -8.02 -15.37 -1.88
N LEU A 16 -8.86 -16.40 -1.94
CA LEU A 16 -8.85 -17.39 -3.02
C LEU A 16 -9.24 -16.72 -4.34
N SER A 17 -8.30 -16.05 -4.97
CA SER A 17 -8.48 -15.31 -6.23
C SER A 17 -7.90 -16.05 -7.44
N GLY A 18 -7.30 -17.23 -7.23
CA GLY A 18 -6.55 -17.95 -8.26
C GLY A 18 -5.15 -17.40 -8.52
N ALA A 19 -4.75 -16.31 -7.86
CA ALA A 19 -3.39 -15.79 -7.93
C ALA A 19 -2.46 -16.54 -6.99
N THR A 20 -1.22 -16.75 -7.41
CA THR A 20 -0.17 -17.40 -6.62
C THR A 20 1.10 -16.56 -6.58
N MET A 21 2.03 -16.89 -5.66
CA MET A 21 3.30 -16.19 -5.53
C MET A 21 4.17 -16.31 -6.80
N GLU A 22 4.12 -17.44 -7.44
CA GLU A 22 4.89 -17.75 -8.67
C GLU A 22 4.48 -16.87 -9.85
N MET A 23 3.28 -16.29 -9.82
CA MET A 23 2.80 -15.36 -10.85
C MET A 23 3.43 -13.97 -10.75
N ILE A 24 3.97 -13.60 -9.59
CA ILE A 24 4.45 -12.22 -9.32
C ILE A 24 5.57 -11.82 -10.29
N GLU A 25 6.60 -12.65 -10.40
CA GLU A 25 7.77 -12.33 -11.22
C GLU A 25 7.44 -12.30 -12.72
N PRO A 26 6.79 -13.31 -13.33
CA PRO A 26 6.40 -13.26 -14.74
C PRO A 26 5.48 -12.08 -15.07
N LEU A 27 4.52 -11.78 -14.18
CA LEU A 27 3.62 -10.64 -14.38
C LEU A 27 4.37 -9.31 -14.29
N ALA A 28 5.30 -9.16 -13.34
CA ALA A 28 6.09 -7.95 -13.19
C ALA A 28 6.93 -7.67 -14.44
N HIS A 29 7.54 -8.70 -15.04
CA HIS A 29 8.27 -8.56 -16.31
C HIS A 29 7.34 -8.08 -17.43
N ARG A 30 6.21 -8.75 -17.61
CA ARG A 30 5.28 -8.43 -18.68
C ARG A 30 4.69 -7.02 -18.59
N ILE A 31 4.31 -6.58 -17.40
CA ILE A 31 3.71 -5.24 -17.22
C ILE A 31 4.73 -4.12 -17.25
N ASN A 32 6.00 -4.42 -16.95
CA ASN A 32 7.07 -3.43 -17.04
C ASN A 32 7.23 -2.89 -18.45
N GLU A 33 7.06 -3.74 -19.48
CA GLU A 33 7.08 -3.34 -20.90
C GLU A 33 5.97 -2.33 -21.23
N LEU A 34 4.89 -2.31 -20.44
CA LEU A 34 3.77 -1.39 -20.59
C LEU A 34 3.93 -0.12 -19.75
N GLY A 35 4.99 -0.02 -18.94
CA GLY A 35 5.19 1.06 -17.97
C GLY A 35 4.19 1.02 -16.80
N TRP A 36 3.65 -0.16 -16.47
CA TRP A 36 2.66 -0.35 -15.42
C TRP A 36 3.29 -0.77 -14.09
N HIS A 37 2.60 -0.45 -12.98
CA HIS A 37 3.00 -0.92 -11.65
C HIS A 37 2.31 -2.24 -11.27
N LEU A 38 2.95 -2.99 -10.39
CA LEU A 38 2.42 -4.19 -9.75
C LEU A 38 1.86 -3.83 -8.37
N GLN A 39 0.55 -3.91 -8.20
CA GLN A 39 -0.09 -3.72 -6.91
C GLN A 39 -0.20 -5.07 -6.19
N LEU A 40 0.27 -5.13 -4.94
CA LEU A 40 0.31 -6.35 -4.14
C LEU A 40 -0.58 -6.24 -2.90
N SER A 41 -1.51 -7.17 -2.76
CA SER A 41 -2.29 -7.40 -1.55
C SER A 41 -1.97 -8.81 -1.04
N MET A 42 -1.10 -8.91 -0.04
CA MET A 42 -0.62 -10.20 0.47
C MET A 42 -0.35 -10.14 1.97
N PRO A 43 -0.43 -11.28 2.68
CA PRO A 43 -0.04 -11.35 4.08
C PRO A 43 1.42 -10.93 4.30
N ALA A 44 1.73 -10.38 5.47
CA ALA A 44 3.08 -9.93 5.81
C ALA A 44 4.12 -11.06 5.71
N ASP A 45 3.76 -12.27 6.11
CA ASP A 45 4.67 -13.44 6.02
C ASP A 45 5.03 -13.79 4.58
N VAL A 46 4.10 -13.59 3.63
CA VAL A 46 4.38 -13.77 2.19
C VAL A 46 5.38 -12.71 1.71
N THR A 47 5.29 -11.48 2.23
CA THR A 47 6.31 -10.45 1.95
C THR A 47 7.71 -10.89 2.40
N VAL A 48 7.81 -11.54 3.58
CA VAL A 48 9.08 -12.11 4.07
C VAL A 48 9.59 -13.22 3.18
N GLN A 49 8.70 -14.13 2.74
CA GLN A 49 9.08 -15.22 1.83
C GLN A 49 9.62 -14.70 0.50
N LEU A 50 9.09 -13.58 0.02
CA LEU A 50 9.48 -12.97 -1.25
C LEU A 50 10.60 -11.92 -1.12
N LYS A 51 11.26 -11.79 0.03
CA LYS A 51 12.28 -10.76 0.31
C LYS A 51 13.42 -10.70 -0.71
N ASP A 52 13.77 -11.83 -1.30
CA ASP A 52 14.86 -11.94 -2.28
C ASP A 52 14.38 -11.80 -3.74
N VAL A 53 13.07 -11.89 -3.97
CA VAL A 53 12.41 -11.73 -5.27
C VAL A 53 11.99 -10.27 -5.49
N LEU A 54 11.26 -9.69 -4.55
CA LEU A 54 10.70 -8.34 -4.66
C LEU A 54 11.71 -7.27 -5.09
N PRO A 55 12.95 -7.24 -4.55
CA PRO A 55 13.94 -6.25 -4.96
C PRO A 55 14.42 -6.37 -6.41
N LYS A 56 14.19 -7.51 -7.06
CA LYS A 56 14.64 -7.82 -8.43
C LYS A 56 13.55 -7.56 -9.46
N LEU A 57 12.32 -7.31 -9.03
CA LEU A 57 11.21 -7.08 -9.95
C LEU A 57 11.44 -5.82 -10.79
N PRO A 58 11.25 -5.88 -12.12
CA PRO A 58 11.47 -4.75 -12.99
C PRO A 58 10.37 -3.68 -12.89
N ALA A 59 9.12 -4.08 -12.62
CA ALA A 59 7.99 -3.17 -12.47
C ALA A 59 8.00 -2.46 -11.11
N PRO A 60 7.54 -1.20 -11.03
CA PRO A 60 7.26 -0.54 -9.76
C PRO A 60 6.25 -1.32 -8.92
N ILE A 61 6.37 -1.26 -7.59
CA ILE A 61 5.53 -2.00 -6.66
C ILE A 61 4.65 -1.03 -5.86
N VAL A 62 3.37 -1.39 -5.68
CA VAL A 62 2.45 -0.70 -4.77
C VAL A 62 1.89 -1.71 -3.78
N PHE A 63 2.22 -1.58 -2.50
CA PHE A 63 1.62 -2.41 -1.46
C PHE A 63 0.27 -1.85 -1.01
N ASP A 64 -0.74 -2.70 -0.94
CA ASP A 64 -2.05 -2.35 -0.38
C ASP A 64 -2.03 -2.37 1.15
N HIS A 65 -2.88 -1.55 1.76
CA HIS A 65 -3.35 -1.65 3.13
C HIS A 65 -2.21 -1.71 4.17
N ILE A 66 -1.36 -0.66 4.19
CA ILE A 66 -0.23 -0.55 5.13
C ILE A 66 0.69 -1.79 5.01
N ALA A 67 0.85 -2.31 3.76
CA ALA A 67 1.55 -3.54 3.44
C ALA A 67 1.10 -4.76 4.27
N ARG A 68 -0.12 -4.70 4.84
CA ARG A 68 -0.71 -5.70 5.74
C ARG A 68 0.19 -6.11 6.89
N ILE A 69 1.02 -5.20 7.38
CA ILE A 69 1.82 -5.42 8.58
C ILE A 69 0.87 -5.56 9.77
N PRO A 70 0.91 -6.67 10.51
CA PRO A 70 0.07 -6.84 11.69
C PRO A 70 0.45 -5.82 12.78
N PRO A 71 -0.51 -5.28 13.54
CA PRO A 71 -0.24 -4.28 14.57
C PRO A 71 0.64 -4.83 15.71
N ASP A 72 0.61 -6.13 15.92
CA ASP A 72 1.48 -6.86 16.83
C ASP A 72 2.19 -7.97 16.03
N PRO A 73 3.54 -7.93 15.92
CA PRO A 73 4.51 -7.06 16.59
C PRO A 73 4.77 -5.69 15.91
N GLY A 74 3.91 -5.23 15.00
CA GLY A 74 4.03 -3.92 14.35
C GLY A 74 5.30 -3.76 13.53
N ILE A 75 6.04 -2.68 13.77
CA ILE A 75 7.30 -2.37 13.08
C ILE A 75 8.43 -3.38 13.36
N SER A 76 8.28 -4.22 14.38
CA SER A 76 9.22 -5.31 14.66
C SER A 76 8.97 -6.54 13.79
N HIS A 77 7.87 -6.59 13.03
CA HIS A 77 7.63 -7.68 12.09
C HIS A 77 8.66 -7.64 10.95
N PRO A 78 9.30 -8.78 10.57
CA PRO A 78 10.34 -8.79 9.54
C PRO A 78 9.89 -8.20 8.19
N ALA A 79 8.62 -8.32 7.84
CA ALA A 79 8.07 -7.73 6.62
C ALA A 79 8.17 -6.21 6.60
N PHE A 80 8.11 -5.52 7.77
CA PHE A 80 8.29 -4.07 7.83
C PHE A 80 9.69 -3.68 7.31
N ALA A 81 10.73 -4.38 7.75
CA ALA A 81 12.09 -4.13 7.30
C ALA A 81 12.26 -4.41 5.79
N VAL A 82 11.62 -5.48 5.28
CA VAL A 82 11.63 -5.79 3.83
C VAL A 82 10.98 -4.65 3.03
N VAL A 83 9.77 -4.23 3.42
CA VAL A 83 9.07 -3.14 2.71
C VAL A 83 9.86 -1.83 2.83
N ARG A 84 10.40 -1.52 4.01
CA ARG A 84 11.23 -0.33 4.21
C ARG A 84 12.45 -0.31 3.27
N GLY A 85 13.17 -1.42 3.15
CA GLY A 85 14.29 -1.53 2.21
C GLY A 85 13.88 -1.39 0.74
N LEU A 86 12.65 -1.77 0.39
CA LEU A 86 12.10 -1.55 -0.95
C LEU A 86 11.73 -0.07 -1.19
N LEU A 87 11.20 0.63 -0.17
CA LEU A 87 10.92 2.08 -0.24
C LEU A 87 12.21 2.87 -0.51
N ASP A 88 13.31 2.53 0.17
CA ASP A 88 14.61 3.18 0.02
C ASP A 88 15.18 3.06 -1.41
N ARG A 89 14.73 2.06 -2.19
CA ARG A 89 15.07 1.89 -3.60
C ARG A 89 14.31 2.83 -4.56
N GLY A 90 13.32 3.55 -4.06
CA GLY A 90 12.63 4.61 -4.80
C GLY A 90 11.60 4.15 -5.85
N ARG A 91 11.29 2.83 -5.93
CA ARG A 91 10.33 2.28 -6.92
C ARG A 91 9.19 1.51 -6.26
N THR A 92 8.96 1.74 -4.97
CA THR A 92 7.92 1.08 -4.20
C THR A 92 7.11 2.11 -3.45
N TRP A 93 5.80 1.88 -3.37
CA TRP A 93 4.85 2.70 -2.63
C TRP A 93 4.02 1.85 -1.69
N VAL A 94 3.51 2.46 -0.62
CA VAL A 94 2.57 1.83 0.32
C VAL A 94 1.30 2.67 0.39
N LYS A 95 0.15 2.03 0.24
CA LYS A 95 -1.15 2.66 0.47
C LYS A 95 -1.48 2.68 1.95
N LEU A 96 -1.60 3.86 2.51
CA LEU A 96 -2.16 4.10 3.85
C LEU A 96 -3.69 3.97 3.76
N SER A 97 -4.16 2.74 3.82
CA SER A 97 -5.57 2.39 3.62
C SER A 97 -5.94 1.16 4.43
N GLY A 98 -7.24 0.93 4.63
CA GLY A 98 -7.74 -0.29 5.23
C GLY A 98 -7.24 -0.52 6.66
N ALA A 99 -7.12 0.51 7.48
CA ALA A 99 -6.67 0.43 8.87
C ALA A 99 -7.47 -0.60 9.68
N TYR A 100 -8.75 -0.73 9.38
CA TYR A 100 -9.67 -1.65 10.04
C TYR A 100 -9.39 -3.13 9.76
N LEU A 101 -8.68 -3.45 8.67
CA LEU A 101 -8.49 -4.85 8.23
C LEU A 101 -7.72 -5.72 9.21
N LEU A 102 -6.83 -5.13 10.00
CA LEU A 102 -5.98 -5.84 10.96
C LEU A 102 -6.04 -5.25 12.37
N SER A 103 -6.76 -4.14 12.55
CA SER A 103 -6.87 -3.49 13.87
C SER A 103 -7.61 -4.38 14.87
N LYS A 104 -7.06 -4.46 16.07
CA LYS A 104 -7.70 -5.06 17.26
C LYS A 104 -8.37 -3.99 18.14
N VAL A 105 -7.95 -2.73 18.00
CA VAL A 105 -8.52 -1.58 18.71
C VAL A 105 -9.85 -1.15 18.08
N GLY A 106 -9.93 -1.19 16.74
CA GLY A 106 -11.14 -0.82 16.02
C GLY A 106 -11.40 0.68 15.92
N ALA A 107 -12.60 1.01 15.44
CA ALA A 107 -13.05 2.38 15.22
C ALA A 107 -13.18 3.17 16.55
N PRO A 108 -13.05 4.51 16.52
CA PRO A 108 -12.73 5.32 15.36
C PRO A 108 -11.23 5.46 15.09
N THR A 109 -10.37 5.07 16.04
CA THR A 109 -8.94 5.45 16.03
C THR A 109 -8.04 4.49 15.28
N TYR A 110 -8.36 3.18 15.27
CA TYR A 110 -7.46 2.16 14.71
C TYR A 110 -5.99 2.38 15.13
N ALA A 111 -5.78 2.76 16.41
CA ALA A 111 -4.52 3.31 16.90
C ALA A 111 -3.34 2.33 16.74
N ASP A 112 -3.60 1.04 16.82
CA ASP A 112 -2.63 -0.04 16.68
C ASP A 112 -2.10 -0.13 15.23
N THR A 113 -2.96 -0.18 14.23
CA THR A 113 -2.54 -0.13 12.82
C THR A 113 -2.02 1.24 12.42
N GLY A 114 -2.56 2.31 13.03
CA GLY A 114 -2.10 3.68 12.87
C GLY A 114 -0.64 3.88 13.28
N ALA A 115 -0.14 3.12 14.26
CA ALA A 115 1.28 3.16 14.64
C ALA A 115 2.20 2.70 13.49
N VAL A 116 1.81 1.66 12.77
CA VAL A 116 2.56 1.17 11.59
C VAL A 116 2.46 2.18 10.44
N ALA A 117 1.25 2.74 10.21
CA ALA A 117 1.04 3.77 9.17
C ALA A 117 1.94 4.98 9.40
N ARG A 118 2.01 5.50 10.64
CA ARG A 118 2.92 6.60 11.02
C ARG A 118 4.38 6.25 10.75
N ALA A 119 4.80 5.05 11.10
CA ALA A 119 6.19 4.63 10.91
C ALA A 119 6.59 4.61 9.42
N PHE A 120 5.71 4.12 8.53
CA PHE A 120 5.95 4.20 7.10
C PHE A 120 5.96 5.65 6.59
N ALA A 121 5.00 6.47 7.01
CA ALA A 121 4.90 7.85 6.58
C ALA A 121 6.10 8.71 7.04
N GLN A 122 6.60 8.48 8.25
CA GLN A 122 7.80 9.15 8.75
C GLN A 122 9.07 8.70 8.00
N ALA A 123 9.09 7.42 7.61
CA ALA A 123 10.25 6.84 6.94
C ALA A 123 10.39 7.31 5.48
N ALA A 124 9.29 7.43 4.73
CA ALA A 124 9.29 7.73 3.31
C ALA A 124 7.97 8.39 2.88
N PRO A 125 7.68 9.63 3.28
CA PRO A 125 6.41 10.30 2.93
C PRO A 125 6.20 10.43 1.42
N GLU A 126 7.27 10.51 0.63
CA GLU A 126 7.25 10.56 -0.84
C GLU A 126 6.91 9.20 -1.50
N ARG A 127 6.78 8.14 -0.71
CA ARG A 127 6.41 6.78 -1.15
C ARG A 127 5.10 6.30 -0.55
N MET A 128 4.35 7.18 0.07
CA MET A 128 3.04 6.85 0.61
C MET A 128 1.92 7.33 -0.33
N LEU A 129 0.86 6.56 -0.37
CA LEU A 129 -0.39 6.87 -1.06
C LEU A 129 -1.52 6.77 -0.04
N TRP A 130 -2.59 7.51 -0.21
CA TRP A 130 -3.82 7.30 0.56
C TRP A 130 -4.87 6.59 -0.31
N ALA A 131 -5.72 5.77 0.29
CA ALA A 131 -6.89 5.19 -0.34
C ALA A 131 -7.94 4.80 0.71
N SER A 132 -9.22 4.92 0.38
CA SER A 132 -10.33 4.57 1.26
C SER A 132 -10.52 3.07 1.44
N ASN A 133 -10.20 2.27 0.43
CA ASN A 133 -10.60 0.87 0.26
C ASN A 133 -12.12 0.69 0.04
N TRP A 134 -12.80 1.74 -0.40
CA TRP A 134 -14.21 1.64 -0.80
C TRP A 134 -14.39 0.54 -1.87
N PRO A 135 -15.45 -0.25 -1.85
CA PRO A 135 -16.63 -0.25 -0.97
C PRO A 135 -16.50 -1.13 0.29
N HIS A 136 -15.32 -1.33 0.85
CA HIS A 136 -15.05 -2.12 2.06
C HIS A 136 -15.58 -3.55 1.94
N PRO A 137 -15.09 -4.36 0.99
CA PRO A 137 -15.72 -5.63 0.62
C PRO A 137 -15.67 -6.69 1.72
N THR A 138 -14.75 -6.55 2.69
CA THR A 138 -14.62 -7.46 3.83
C THR A 138 -15.61 -7.19 4.94
N GLU A 139 -16.12 -5.95 5.02
CA GLU A 139 -17.06 -5.51 6.05
C GLU A 139 -18.49 -5.74 5.57
N LYS A 140 -19.14 -6.78 6.08
CA LYS A 140 -20.46 -7.20 5.58
C LYS A 140 -21.61 -6.39 6.17
N THR A 141 -21.51 -6.02 7.44
CA THR A 141 -22.59 -5.38 8.20
C THR A 141 -22.34 -3.91 8.47
N GLU A 142 -21.20 -3.58 9.06
CA GLU A 142 -20.85 -2.20 9.41
C GLU A 142 -19.69 -1.73 8.55
N LYS A 143 -20.00 -0.85 7.61
CA LYS A 143 -18.97 -0.25 6.75
C LYS A 143 -18.24 0.86 7.50
N PRO A 144 -16.90 0.91 7.42
CA PRO A 144 -16.16 2.06 7.94
C PRO A 144 -16.63 3.36 7.28
N ASN A 145 -16.63 4.43 8.05
CA ASN A 145 -16.92 5.77 7.51
C ASN A 145 -15.67 6.32 6.80
N ASP A 146 -15.80 6.59 5.50
CA ASP A 146 -14.68 7.07 4.68
C ASP A 146 -14.13 8.42 5.15
N ALA A 147 -14.97 9.30 5.70
CA ALA A 147 -14.52 10.58 6.26
C ALA A 147 -13.63 10.32 7.48
N THR A 148 -14.05 9.44 8.40
CA THR A 148 -13.22 9.04 9.55
C THR A 148 -11.89 8.43 9.10
N LEU A 149 -11.91 7.56 8.09
CA LEU A 149 -10.67 6.96 7.55
C LEU A 149 -9.75 8.02 6.91
N PHE A 150 -10.34 9.05 6.30
CA PHE A 150 -9.57 10.17 5.74
C PHE A 150 -8.96 11.04 6.84
N ASP A 151 -9.70 11.33 7.90
CA ASP A 151 -9.24 12.13 9.03
C ASP A 151 -8.03 11.49 9.74
N LEU A 152 -7.96 10.15 9.78
CA LEU A 152 -6.79 9.43 10.30
C LEU A 152 -5.47 9.80 9.61
N LEU A 153 -5.52 10.23 8.34
CA LEU A 153 -4.30 10.67 7.65
C LEU A 153 -3.67 11.88 8.35
N ALA A 154 -4.48 12.81 8.88
CA ALA A 154 -3.97 13.96 9.62
C ALA A 154 -3.31 13.55 10.96
N GLU A 155 -3.82 12.48 11.59
CA GLU A 155 -3.21 11.93 12.80
C GLU A 155 -1.90 11.18 12.52
N TRP A 156 -1.84 10.47 11.39
CA TRP A 156 -0.65 9.70 11.01
C TRP A 156 0.45 10.59 10.44
N VAL A 157 0.07 11.68 9.79
CA VAL A 157 0.94 12.61 9.07
C VAL A 157 0.55 14.05 9.43
N PRO A 158 0.99 14.55 10.58
CA PRO A 158 0.63 15.92 11.05
C PRO A 158 1.09 17.02 10.08
N GLU A 159 2.19 16.82 9.38
CA GLU A 159 2.78 17.80 8.48
C GLU A 159 1.95 17.95 7.18
N GLU A 160 1.39 19.12 6.94
CA GLU A 160 0.56 19.41 5.76
C GLU A 160 1.31 19.16 4.44
N SER A 161 2.58 19.55 4.37
CA SER A 161 3.43 19.33 3.19
C SER A 161 3.60 17.83 2.87
N ALA A 162 3.70 16.98 3.88
CA ALA A 162 3.77 15.54 3.71
C ALA A 162 2.41 14.96 3.27
N ARG A 163 1.30 15.44 3.84
CA ARG A 163 -0.04 15.06 3.37
C ARG A 163 -0.28 15.45 1.91
N ARG A 164 0.16 16.65 1.49
CA ARG A 164 0.08 17.06 0.08
C ARG A 164 0.86 16.13 -0.84
N LYS A 165 2.04 15.65 -0.43
CA LYS A 165 2.76 14.61 -1.19
C LYS A 165 1.92 13.35 -1.33
N ILE A 166 1.38 12.84 -0.23
CA ILE A 166 0.62 11.57 -0.17
C ILE A 166 -0.67 11.64 -0.99
N LEU A 167 -1.36 12.79 -0.95
CA LEU A 167 -2.67 12.94 -1.59
C LEU A 167 -2.60 13.41 -3.05
N VAL A 168 -1.50 14.06 -3.45
CA VAL A 168 -1.40 14.71 -4.76
C VAL A 168 -0.14 14.26 -5.51
N GLN A 169 1.04 14.60 -5.03
CA GLN A 169 2.28 14.45 -5.80
C GLN A 169 2.63 12.98 -6.07
N ASN A 170 2.53 12.13 -5.05
CA ASN A 170 2.83 10.71 -5.20
C ASN A 170 1.81 10.00 -6.12
N PRO A 171 0.47 10.24 -6.02
CA PRO A 171 -0.49 9.75 -7.01
C PRO A 171 -0.21 10.24 -8.44
N GLU A 172 0.19 11.51 -8.63
CA GLU A 172 0.60 12.03 -9.93
C GLU A 172 1.76 11.22 -10.51
N GLU A 173 2.77 10.91 -9.70
CA GLU A 173 3.92 10.10 -10.10
C GLU A 173 3.52 8.67 -10.48
N VAL A 174 2.79 7.98 -9.58
CA VAL A 174 2.49 6.55 -9.74
C VAL A 174 1.47 6.28 -10.83
N TYR A 175 0.44 7.14 -10.93
CA TYR A 175 -0.69 6.92 -11.84
C TYR A 175 -0.63 7.78 -13.10
N GLY A 176 0.36 8.66 -13.22
CA GLY A 176 0.54 9.52 -14.38
C GLY A 176 -0.58 10.54 -14.54
N PHE A 177 -1.11 11.09 -13.43
CA PHE A 177 -2.02 12.22 -13.48
C PHE A 177 -1.30 13.49 -13.91
N SER A 178 -2.06 14.44 -14.48
CA SER A 178 -1.52 15.77 -14.77
C SER A 178 -1.05 16.44 -13.48
N LYS A 179 0.12 17.08 -13.53
CA LYS A 179 0.63 17.76 -12.35
C LYS A 179 -0.30 18.91 -11.96
N THR A 180 -0.63 18.95 -10.68
CA THR A 180 -1.38 20.06 -10.08
C THR A 180 -0.41 21.21 -9.80
N SER A 181 -0.69 22.37 -10.36
CA SER A 181 0.08 23.62 -10.14
C SER A 181 0.01 24.11 -8.70
#